data_a2eadc4139ca979aeb2ad130f61f6ce3
#
_entry.id   a2eadc4139ca979aeb2ad130f61f6ce3
#
_cell.length_a   1.000
_cell.length_b   1.000
_cell.length_c   1.000
_cell.angle_alpha   90.00
_cell.angle_beta   90.00
_cell.angle_gamma   90.00
#
_symmetry.space_group_name_H-M   'P 1'
#
loop_
_entity.id
_entity.type
_entity.pdbx_description
1 polymer ?
#
loop_
_entity_poly.entity_id
_entity_poly.type
_entity_poly.pdbx_seq_one_letter_code
_entity_poly.pdbx_strand_id
1 'polypeptide(L)'
;YLVRSHHSWGLGDLTDLADLCTWSASQGAGYLLTNPLHAAEVTGRMEPSPYLPSSRLFVNPIYIRPELIAEYHDLDQYDASLVESLRTTTLDDDPQALLDRDRTWQAKSQALELIHRVDMSASRRMAFTAFRVARGRRLEDFATWCLLSELHGSDWHDWPAELHDPHGAAVARVRCEHADRIDFHMWLQ
;
A
#
# COMPACT_ATOMS: atom_id res chain seq x y z
N TYR A 1 2.82 -15.44 -12.69
CA TYR A 1 3.28 -15.13 -11.35
C TYR A 1 2.24 -14.45 -10.46
N LEU A 2 1.23 -13.80 -11.01
CA LEU A 2 0.21 -13.12 -10.24
C LEU A 2 -1.14 -13.80 -10.46
N VAL A 3 -1.63 -14.45 -9.44
CA VAL A 3 -2.99 -14.98 -9.39
C VAL A 3 -3.91 -13.77 -9.29
N ARG A 4 -4.93 -13.68 -10.13
CA ARG A 4 -5.98 -12.65 -10.09
C ARG A 4 -7.34 -13.34 -10.14
N SER A 5 -8.31 -12.71 -9.51
CA SER A 5 -9.73 -13.04 -9.59
C SER A 5 -10.50 -11.93 -10.30
N HIS A 6 -11.80 -12.14 -10.48
CA HIS A 6 -12.70 -11.09 -10.99
C HIS A 6 -12.85 -9.88 -10.05
N HIS A 7 -12.39 -10.03 -8.80
CA HIS A 7 -12.43 -8.97 -7.80
C HIS A 7 -11.12 -8.19 -7.70
N SER A 8 -10.05 -8.66 -8.35
CA SER A 8 -8.74 -8.01 -8.32
C SER A 8 -8.76 -6.69 -9.10
N TRP A 9 -7.97 -5.73 -8.67
CA TRP A 9 -7.77 -4.44 -9.36
C TRP A 9 -6.64 -4.56 -10.40
N GLY A 10 -6.86 -5.29 -11.48
CA GLY A 10 -5.86 -5.53 -12.52
C GLY A 10 -4.66 -6.38 -12.09
N LEU A 11 -4.40 -6.49 -10.80
CA LEU A 11 -3.30 -7.22 -10.18
C LEU A 11 -3.85 -8.02 -9.00
N GLY A 12 -3.40 -9.28 -8.82
CA GLY A 12 -3.78 -10.09 -7.65
C GLY A 12 -3.32 -9.49 -6.33
N ASP A 13 -4.05 -9.74 -5.27
CA ASP A 13 -3.86 -9.15 -3.96
C ASP A 13 -3.76 -10.18 -2.83
N LEU A 14 -3.67 -9.74 -1.58
CA LEU A 14 -3.56 -10.63 -0.42
C LEU A 14 -4.79 -11.51 -0.22
N THR A 15 -5.96 -11.10 -0.68
CA THR A 15 -7.18 -11.91 -0.63
C THR A 15 -7.12 -13.04 -1.66
N ASP A 16 -6.69 -12.74 -2.90
CA ASP A 16 -6.46 -13.76 -3.91
C ASP A 16 -5.43 -14.79 -3.44
N LEU A 17 -4.40 -14.33 -2.72
CA LEU A 17 -3.41 -15.22 -2.12
C LEU A 17 -4.03 -16.10 -1.01
N ALA A 18 -4.87 -15.55 -0.14
CA ALA A 18 -5.55 -16.31 0.89
C ALA A 18 -6.49 -17.37 0.31
N ASP A 19 -7.24 -17.02 -0.75
CA ASP A 19 -8.11 -17.95 -1.47
C ASP A 19 -7.30 -19.08 -2.12
N LEU A 20 -6.17 -18.73 -2.75
CA LEU A 20 -5.25 -19.73 -3.32
C LEU A 20 -4.67 -20.65 -2.25
N CYS A 21 -4.30 -20.14 -1.08
CA CYS A 21 -3.82 -20.94 0.05
C CYS A 21 -4.90 -21.92 0.50
N THR A 22 -6.14 -21.46 0.66
CA THR A 22 -7.28 -22.28 1.08
C THR A 22 -7.56 -23.37 0.06
N TRP A 23 -7.62 -23.02 -1.22
CA TRP A 23 -7.81 -23.99 -2.29
C TRP A 23 -6.67 -25.01 -2.34
N SER A 24 -5.41 -24.57 -2.29
CA SER A 24 -4.25 -25.45 -2.32
C SER A 24 -4.26 -26.45 -1.14
N ALA A 25 -4.61 -25.98 0.06
CA ALA A 25 -4.74 -26.84 1.23
C ALA A 25 -5.83 -27.89 1.03
N SER A 26 -6.97 -27.53 0.41
CA SER A 26 -8.04 -28.49 0.09
C SER A 26 -7.61 -29.56 -0.91
N GLN A 27 -6.59 -29.30 -1.72
CA GLN A 27 -5.96 -30.25 -2.65
C GLN A 27 -4.79 -31.04 -2.01
N GLY A 28 -4.55 -30.87 -0.71
CA GLY A 28 -3.53 -31.60 0.02
C GLY A 28 -2.14 -30.95 0.03
N ALA A 29 -2.01 -29.70 -0.44
CA ALA A 29 -0.74 -29.00 -0.35
C ALA A 29 -0.42 -28.64 1.11
N GLY A 30 0.82 -28.93 1.55
CA GLY A 30 1.31 -28.61 2.88
C GLY A 30 1.86 -27.19 3.02
N TYR A 31 2.20 -26.53 1.91
CA TYR A 31 2.68 -25.15 1.86
C TYR A 31 2.48 -24.55 0.48
N LEU A 32 2.54 -23.21 0.43
CA LEU A 32 2.53 -22.43 -0.81
C LEU A 32 3.71 -21.46 -0.78
N LEU A 33 4.52 -21.49 -1.84
CA LEU A 33 5.65 -20.57 -2.00
C LEU A 33 5.25 -19.40 -2.87
N THR A 34 5.48 -18.19 -2.38
CA THR A 34 5.22 -16.94 -3.11
C THR A 34 6.51 -16.17 -3.37
N ASN A 35 6.47 -15.29 -4.35
CA ASN A 35 7.48 -14.26 -4.51
C ASN A 35 7.42 -13.29 -3.29
N PRO A 36 8.51 -12.56 -3.03
CA PRO A 36 8.50 -11.55 -1.98
C PRO A 36 7.37 -10.51 -2.17
N LEU A 37 6.71 -10.15 -1.07
CA LEU A 37 5.64 -9.13 -1.04
C LEU A 37 6.17 -7.78 -0.54
N HIS A 38 7.47 -7.57 -0.62
CA HIS A 38 8.18 -6.42 -0.06
C HIS A 38 7.74 -5.09 -0.67
N ALA A 39 7.93 -4.02 0.10
CA ALA A 39 7.61 -2.66 -0.33
C ALA A 39 8.39 -2.26 -1.58
N ALA A 40 7.69 -1.68 -2.55
CA ALA A 40 8.26 -1.06 -3.74
C ALA A 40 8.30 0.47 -3.59
N GLU A 41 8.85 1.13 -4.59
CA GLU A 41 8.81 2.59 -4.69
C GLU A 41 7.36 3.09 -4.70
N VAL A 42 7.10 4.16 -3.95
CA VAL A 42 5.77 4.79 -3.85
C VAL A 42 5.53 5.81 -4.95
N THR A 43 6.58 6.27 -5.62
CA THR A 43 6.55 7.28 -6.68
C THR A 43 7.33 6.84 -7.91
N GLY A 44 7.04 7.46 -9.04
CA GLY A 44 7.68 7.10 -10.30
C GLY A 44 7.16 5.77 -10.84
N ARG A 45 8.00 5.10 -11.61
CA ARG A 45 7.68 3.77 -12.16
C ARG A 45 7.95 2.69 -11.14
N MET A 46 6.93 1.92 -10.80
CA MET A 46 7.09 0.80 -9.88
C MET A 46 7.97 -0.30 -10.50
N GLU A 47 9.04 -0.68 -9.77
CA GLU A 47 9.92 -1.77 -10.17
C GLU A 47 9.12 -3.09 -10.32
N PRO A 48 9.12 -3.71 -11.50
CA PRO A 48 8.35 -4.92 -11.72
C PRO A 48 8.92 -6.15 -11.00
N SER A 49 10.20 -6.11 -10.63
CA SER A 49 10.87 -7.22 -9.94
C SER A 49 10.62 -7.15 -8.44
N PRO A 50 10.00 -8.16 -7.80
CA PRO A 50 9.81 -8.18 -6.36
C PRO A 50 11.12 -8.41 -5.58
N TYR A 51 12.21 -8.65 -6.29
CA TYR A 51 13.54 -8.88 -5.70
C TYR A 51 14.38 -7.60 -5.57
N LEU A 52 13.88 -6.46 -6.07
CA LEU A 52 14.48 -5.13 -5.95
C LEU A 52 13.56 -4.21 -5.13
N PRO A 53 13.28 -4.53 -3.86
CA PRO A 53 12.37 -3.74 -3.05
C PRO A 53 13.06 -2.48 -2.50
N SER A 54 12.27 -1.44 -2.25
CA SER A 54 12.71 -0.27 -1.47
C SER A 54 12.91 -0.63 0.02
N SER A 55 12.12 -1.58 0.53
CA SER A 55 12.30 -2.09 1.89
C SER A 55 11.86 -3.56 1.98
N ARG A 56 12.65 -4.36 2.71
CA ARG A 56 12.32 -5.76 3.03
C ARG A 56 11.57 -5.92 4.35
N LEU A 57 11.40 -4.85 5.11
CA LEU A 57 10.72 -4.86 6.41
C LEU A 57 9.22 -4.58 6.29
N PHE A 58 8.79 -4.03 5.15
CA PHE A 58 7.44 -3.58 4.90
C PHE A 58 6.86 -4.23 3.65
N VAL A 59 5.53 -4.22 3.55
CA VAL A 59 4.78 -4.86 2.47
C VAL A 59 4.42 -3.81 1.41
N ASN A 60 4.33 -4.23 0.15
CA ASN A 60 3.85 -3.37 -0.91
C ASN A 60 2.32 -3.19 -0.79
N PRO A 61 1.83 -1.97 -0.53
CA PRO A 61 0.40 -1.72 -0.35
C PRO A 61 -0.43 -1.94 -1.63
N ILE A 62 0.19 -2.12 -2.79
CA ILE A 62 -0.52 -2.51 -4.02
C ILE A 62 -1.31 -3.82 -3.86
N TYR A 63 -0.91 -4.67 -2.89
CA TYR A 63 -1.58 -5.94 -2.60
C TYR A 63 -2.78 -5.81 -1.64
N ILE A 64 -3.12 -4.61 -1.20
CA ILE A 64 -4.34 -4.36 -0.42
C ILE A 64 -5.55 -4.45 -1.35
N ARG A 65 -6.65 -5.09 -0.88
CA ARG A 65 -7.97 -5.00 -1.51
C ARG A 65 -8.78 -3.93 -0.79
N PRO A 66 -9.04 -2.77 -1.42
CA PRO A 66 -9.68 -1.63 -0.76
C PRO A 66 -11.03 -1.97 -0.14
N GLU A 67 -11.85 -2.78 -0.83
CA GLU A 67 -13.21 -3.14 -0.41
C GLU A 67 -13.28 -3.99 0.86
N LEU A 68 -12.15 -4.57 1.29
CA LEU A 68 -12.07 -5.38 2.51
C LEU A 68 -11.56 -4.59 3.72
N ILE A 69 -11.28 -3.33 3.55
CA ILE A 69 -10.96 -2.43 4.65
C ILE A 69 -12.26 -2.07 5.37
N ALA A 70 -12.28 -2.13 6.70
CA ALA A 70 -13.50 -1.91 7.48
C ALA A 70 -14.14 -0.54 7.17
N GLU A 71 -13.33 0.49 7.07
CA GLU A 71 -13.74 1.86 6.80
C GLU A 71 -14.33 2.07 5.39
N TYR A 72 -14.11 1.14 4.45
CA TYR A 72 -14.73 1.18 3.12
C TYR A 72 -16.26 1.18 3.18
N HIS A 73 -16.84 0.44 4.12
CA HIS A 73 -18.30 0.33 4.27
C HIS A 73 -18.96 1.59 4.83
N ASP A 74 -18.14 2.49 5.39
CA ASP A 74 -18.59 3.76 5.97
C ASP A 74 -18.36 4.95 5.01
N LEU A 75 -17.87 4.69 3.78
CA LEU A 75 -17.79 5.71 2.73
C LEU A 75 -19.18 6.24 2.37
N ASP A 76 -19.26 7.53 2.11
CA ASP A 76 -20.48 8.08 1.53
C ASP A 76 -20.69 7.59 0.08
N GLN A 77 -21.89 7.82 -0.46
CA GLN A 77 -22.26 7.33 -1.79
C GLN A 77 -21.38 7.90 -2.91
N TYR A 78 -20.89 9.13 -2.75
CA TYR A 78 -20.04 9.78 -3.76
C TYR A 78 -18.65 9.14 -3.76
N ASP A 79 -18.01 9.02 -2.60
CA ASP A 79 -16.69 8.42 -2.48
C ASP A 79 -16.71 6.93 -2.83
N ALA A 80 -17.77 6.18 -2.44
CA ALA A 80 -17.94 4.79 -2.84
C ALA A 80 -18.04 4.64 -4.37
N SER A 81 -18.78 5.52 -5.05
CA SER A 81 -18.87 5.53 -6.51
C SER A 81 -17.53 5.89 -7.16
N LEU A 82 -16.77 6.78 -6.55
CA LEU A 82 -15.44 7.16 -7.05
C LEU A 82 -14.46 5.99 -6.91
N VAL A 83 -14.47 5.27 -5.78
CA VAL A 83 -13.65 4.06 -5.60
C VAL A 83 -13.98 3.00 -6.65
N GLU A 84 -15.25 2.75 -6.95
CA GLU A 84 -15.65 1.80 -8.00
C GLU A 84 -15.21 2.28 -9.40
N SER A 85 -15.28 3.57 -9.67
CA SER A 85 -14.76 4.15 -10.91
C SER A 85 -13.25 3.93 -11.04
N LEU A 86 -12.49 4.17 -9.97
CA LEU A 86 -11.05 3.91 -9.93
C LEU A 86 -10.74 2.44 -10.17
N ARG A 87 -11.48 1.51 -9.54
CA ARG A 87 -11.35 0.07 -9.78
C ARG A 87 -11.52 -0.26 -11.26
N THR A 88 -12.55 0.27 -11.87
CA THR A 88 -12.84 0.03 -13.30
C THR A 88 -11.70 0.45 -14.20
N THR A 89 -10.97 1.52 -13.86
CA THR A 89 -9.80 1.96 -14.65
C THR A 89 -8.66 0.95 -14.66
N THR A 90 -8.59 0.05 -13.68
CA THR A 90 -7.51 -0.95 -13.59
C THR A 90 -7.81 -2.25 -14.34
N LEU A 91 -9.05 -2.44 -14.76
CA LEU A 91 -9.48 -3.65 -15.45
C LEU A 91 -9.02 -3.59 -16.92
N ASP A 92 -8.75 -4.75 -17.47
CA ASP A 92 -8.45 -4.93 -18.87
C ASP A 92 -9.29 -6.11 -19.40
N ASP A 93 -9.94 -5.90 -20.52
CA ASP A 93 -10.79 -6.92 -21.15
C ASP A 93 -9.96 -8.02 -21.82
N ASP A 94 -8.67 -7.76 -22.10
CA ASP A 94 -7.76 -8.76 -22.63
C ASP A 94 -7.08 -9.54 -21.50
N PRO A 95 -7.38 -10.84 -21.33
CA PRO A 95 -6.74 -11.69 -20.33
C PRO A 95 -5.22 -11.82 -20.49
N GLN A 96 -4.70 -11.50 -21.68
CA GLN A 96 -3.27 -11.56 -21.99
C GLN A 96 -2.58 -10.19 -21.89
N ALA A 97 -3.30 -9.14 -21.59
CA ALA A 97 -2.73 -7.82 -21.38
C ALA A 97 -1.63 -7.85 -20.32
N LEU A 98 -0.57 -7.08 -20.56
CA LEU A 98 0.49 -6.91 -19.59
C LEU A 98 -0.03 -6.18 -18.36
N LEU A 99 0.42 -6.62 -17.20
CA LEU A 99 0.06 -5.99 -15.93
C LEU A 99 0.66 -4.58 -15.86
N ASP A 100 -0.21 -3.59 -15.71
CA ASP A 100 0.17 -2.20 -15.48
C ASP A 100 0.13 -1.90 -13.97
N ARG A 101 1.28 -2.01 -13.32
CA ARG A 101 1.42 -1.77 -11.88
C ARG A 101 1.26 -0.30 -11.53
N ASP A 102 1.73 0.58 -12.41
CA ASP A 102 1.68 2.03 -12.17
C ASP A 102 0.24 2.51 -12.19
N ARG A 103 -0.54 2.11 -13.21
CA ARG A 103 -1.98 2.39 -13.29
C ARG A 103 -2.74 1.79 -12.09
N THR A 104 -2.44 0.54 -11.74
CA THR A 104 -3.06 -0.13 -10.59
C THR A 104 -2.74 0.60 -9.29
N TRP A 105 -1.48 0.98 -9.07
CA TRP A 105 -1.09 1.69 -7.85
C TRP A 105 -1.71 3.08 -7.79
N GLN A 106 -1.71 3.81 -8.88
CA GLN A 106 -2.33 5.15 -8.93
C GLN A 106 -3.82 5.09 -8.56
N ALA A 107 -4.58 4.14 -9.09
CA ALA A 107 -5.98 3.97 -8.77
C ALA A 107 -6.20 3.52 -7.31
N LYS A 108 -5.43 2.51 -6.84
CA LYS A 108 -5.54 2.01 -5.46
C LYS A 108 -5.13 3.06 -4.43
N SER A 109 -4.06 3.80 -4.67
CA SER A 109 -3.59 4.85 -3.75
C SER A 109 -4.67 5.91 -3.54
N GLN A 110 -5.35 6.37 -4.61
CA GLN A 110 -6.46 7.31 -4.49
C GLN A 110 -7.64 6.73 -3.72
N ALA A 111 -8.01 5.47 -3.98
CA ALA A 111 -9.08 4.80 -3.25
C ALA A 111 -8.73 4.63 -1.76
N LEU A 112 -7.49 4.25 -1.45
CA LEU A 112 -7.00 4.10 -0.08
C LEU A 112 -6.96 5.45 0.68
N GLU A 113 -6.67 6.55 -0.02
CA GLU A 113 -6.75 7.90 0.56
C GLU A 113 -8.19 8.28 0.93
N LEU A 114 -9.18 7.95 0.08
CA LEU A 114 -10.59 8.19 0.40
C LEU A 114 -11.01 7.38 1.65
N ILE A 115 -10.64 6.11 1.71
CA ILE A 115 -10.96 5.24 2.83
C ILE A 115 -10.28 5.69 4.13
N HIS A 116 -9.03 6.15 4.05
CA HIS A 116 -8.28 6.63 5.22
C HIS A 116 -8.89 7.88 5.86
N ARG A 117 -9.63 8.69 5.10
CA ARG A 117 -10.34 9.89 5.62
C ARG A 117 -11.57 9.56 6.46
N VAL A 118 -12.07 8.32 6.34
CA VAL A 118 -13.21 7.87 7.14
C VAL A 118 -12.77 7.66 8.59
N ASP A 119 -13.59 8.09 9.52
CA ASP A 119 -13.30 7.94 10.94
C ASP A 119 -13.24 6.46 11.35
N MET A 120 -12.09 6.05 11.87
CA MET A 120 -11.95 4.70 12.42
C MET A 120 -12.84 4.50 13.63
N SER A 121 -13.45 3.33 13.73
CA SER A 121 -14.09 2.90 14.98
C SER A 121 -13.10 2.89 16.16
N ALA A 122 -13.60 2.95 17.39
CA ALA A 122 -12.74 2.94 18.58
C ALA A 122 -11.82 1.70 18.63
N SER A 123 -12.34 0.53 18.26
CA SER A 123 -11.57 -0.72 18.21
C SER A 123 -10.47 -0.70 17.15
N ARG A 124 -10.77 -0.16 15.97
CA ARG A 124 -9.79 -0.01 14.87
C ARG A 124 -8.69 0.98 15.28
N ARG A 125 -9.04 2.11 15.86
CA ARG A 125 -8.08 3.10 16.37
C ARG A 125 -7.16 2.52 17.45
N MET A 126 -7.70 1.72 18.36
CA MET A 126 -6.90 1.01 19.37
C MET A 126 -5.95 0.00 18.71
N ALA A 127 -6.43 -0.79 17.75
CA ALA A 127 -5.60 -1.76 17.02
C ALA A 127 -4.48 -1.07 16.24
N PHE A 128 -4.77 0.02 15.54
CA PHE A 128 -3.78 0.80 14.82
C PHE A 128 -2.74 1.43 15.76
N THR A 129 -3.18 1.97 16.89
CA THR A 129 -2.26 2.50 17.91
C THR A 129 -1.34 1.40 18.46
N ALA A 130 -1.87 0.24 18.79
CA ALA A 130 -1.08 -0.90 19.25
C ALA A 130 -0.08 -1.38 18.19
N PHE A 131 -0.48 -1.41 16.92
CA PHE A 131 0.41 -1.72 15.80
C PHE A 131 1.56 -0.71 15.69
N ARG A 132 1.27 0.59 15.73
CA ARG A 132 2.30 1.65 15.69
C ARG A 132 3.31 1.51 16.83
N VAL A 133 2.82 1.26 18.04
CA VAL A 133 3.70 1.03 19.22
C VAL A 133 4.57 -0.21 19.01
N ALA A 134 3.99 -1.31 18.54
CA ALA A 134 4.73 -2.56 18.31
C ALA A 134 5.79 -2.45 17.21
N ARG A 135 5.51 -1.68 16.15
CA ARG A 135 6.45 -1.45 15.04
C ARG A 135 7.50 -0.37 15.37
N GLY A 136 7.14 0.55 16.25
CA GLY A 136 8.01 1.60 16.76
C GLY A 136 8.55 2.53 15.68
N ARG A 137 9.71 3.10 15.94
CA ARG A 137 10.33 4.12 15.09
C ARG A 137 10.57 3.68 13.65
N ARG A 138 10.83 2.40 13.41
CA ARG A 138 11.08 1.89 12.05
C ARG A 138 9.89 2.13 11.11
N LEU A 139 8.66 2.02 11.62
CA LEU A 139 7.46 2.30 10.83
C LEU A 139 7.35 3.79 10.50
N GLU A 140 7.60 4.65 11.49
CA GLU A 140 7.60 6.10 11.28
C GLU A 140 8.70 6.55 10.31
N ASP A 141 9.92 6.01 10.44
CA ASP A 141 11.03 6.29 9.53
C ASP A 141 10.70 5.87 8.09
N PHE A 142 10.10 4.68 7.91
CA PHE A 142 9.66 4.22 6.59
C PHE A 142 8.55 5.10 6.00
N ALA A 143 7.53 5.43 6.79
CA ALA A 143 6.44 6.32 6.37
C ALA A 143 6.96 7.73 6.01
N THR A 144 7.95 8.22 6.77
CA THR A 144 8.64 9.49 6.47
C THR A 144 9.41 9.40 5.15
N TRP A 145 10.10 8.30 4.90
CA TRP A 145 10.79 8.06 3.63
C TRP A 145 9.80 8.03 2.46
N CYS A 146 8.64 7.37 2.60
CA CYS A 146 7.59 7.37 1.58
C CYS A 146 7.13 8.81 1.26
N LEU A 147 6.85 9.61 2.29
CA LEU A 147 6.48 11.03 2.10
C LEU A 147 7.59 11.81 1.40
N LEU A 148 8.84 11.69 1.83
CA LEU A 148 9.96 12.40 1.21
C LEU A 148 10.14 11.99 -0.26
N SER A 149 9.91 10.70 -0.58
CA SER A 149 9.91 10.22 -1.95
C SER A 149 8.78 10.85 -2.78
N GLU A 150 7.60 11.07 -2.22
CA GLU A 150 6.51 11.79 -2.89
C GLU A 150 6.86 13.25 -3.17
N LEU A 151 7.56 13.91 -2.25
CA LEU A 151 7.92 15.33 -2.37
C LEU A 151 9.14 15.59 -3.28
N HIS A 152 10.10 14.68 -3.30
CA HIS A 152 11.42 14.91 -3.90
C HIS A 152 11.84 13.85 -4.93
N GLY A 153 11.01 12.80 -5.15
CA GLY A 153 11.34 11.68 -6.03
C GLY A 153 11.97 10.49 -5.29
N SER A 154 12.07 9.35 -5.98
CA SER A 154 12.49 8.08 -5.37
C SER A 154 13.98 7.97 -5.05
N ASP A 155 14.84 8.73 -5.76
CA ASP A 155 16.28 8.72 -5.47
C ASP A 155 16.63 9.72 -4.36
N TRP A 156 16.86 9.18 -3.16
CA TRP A 156 17.19 9.99 -2.00
C TRP A 156 18.53 10.75 -2.12
N HIS A 157 19.41 10.38 -3.05
CA HIS A 157 20.67 11.11 -3.30
C HIS A 157 20.40 12.48 -3.93
N ASP A 158 19.29 12.64 -4.62
CA ASP A 158 18.85 13.91 -5.23
C ASP A 158 18.10 14.83 -4.25
N TRP A 159 17.78 14.34 -3.04
CA TRP A 159 17.09 15.13 -2.04
C TRP A 159 17.98 16.24 -1.47
N PRO A 160 17.40 17.33 -0.92
CA PRO A 160 18.16 18.31 -0.15
C PRO A 160 19.03 17.66 0.93
N ALA A 161 20.29 18.05 1.03
CA ALA A 161 21.26 17.41 1.92
C ALA A 161 20.83 17.37 3.40
N GLU A 162 20.02 18.33 3.84
CA GLU A 162 19.44 18.38 5.19
C GLU A 162 18.41 17.28 5.47
N LEU A 163 17.89 16.61 4.41
CA LEU A 163 16.94 15.51 4.51
C LEU A 163 17.61 14.13 4.48
N HIS A 164 18.92 14.06 4.28
CA HIS A 164 19.65 12.78 4.25
C HIS A 164 19.83 12.16 5.65
N ASP A 165 19.70 12.94 6.72
CA ASP A 165 19.69 12.41 8.08
C ASP A 165 18.25 12.18 8.55
N PRO A 166 17.77 10.93 8.65
CA PRO A 166 16.40 10.62 9.06
C PRO A 166 16.09 11.09 10.49
N HIS A 167 17.10 11.43 11.26
CA HIS A 167 17.00 11.91 12.64
C HIS A 167 17.32 13.41 12.77
N GLY A 168 17.58 14.07 11.65
CA GLY A 168 17.91 15.50 11.59
C GLY A 168 16.72 16.40 11.88
N ALA A 169 17.02 17.66 12.24
CA ALA A 169 16.00 18.65 12.56
C ALA A 169 15.10 18.99 11.35
N ALA A 170 15.64 18.92 10.12
CA ALA A 170 14.86 19.16 8.91
C ALA A 170 13.79 18.07 8.71
N VAL A 171 14.15 16.80 8.86
CA VAL A 171 13.22 15.67 8.78
C VAL A 171 12.18 15.74 9.92
N ALA A 172 12.60 16.15 11.12
CA ALA A 172 11.64 16.34 12.23
C ALA A 172 10.60 17.42 11.92
N ARG A 173 10.98 18.52 11.25
CA ARG A 173 10.02 19.54 10.78
C ARG A 173 9.05 18.96 9.76
N VAL A 174 9.55 18.27 8.73
CA VAL A 174 8.71 17.64 7.71
C VAL A 174 7.70 16.68 8.34
N ARG A 175 8.10 15.90 9.35
CA ARG A 175 7.19 15.03 10.10
C ARG A 175 6.05 15.79 10.79
N CYS A 176 6.35 16.95 11.36
CA CYS A 176 5.33 17.77 12.01
C CYS A 176 4.39 18.44 10.98
N GLU A 177 4.94 18.93 9.87
CA GLU A 177 4.20 19.63 8.82
C GLU A 177 3.27 18.71 8.03
N HIS A 178 3.64 17.43 7.89
CA HIS A 178 2.93 16.44 7.08
C HIS A 178 2.48 15.21 7.90
N ALA A 179 2.11 15.42 9.17
CA ALA A 179 1.77 14.33 10.09
C ALA A 179 0.66 13.41 9.54
N ASP A 180 -0.36 13.97 8.90
CA ASP A 180 -1.48 13.21 8.32
C ASP A 180 -1.02 12.30 7.16
N ARG A 181 -0.09 12.77 6.32
CA ARG A 181 0.44 11.96 5.22
C ARG A 181 1.33 10.82 5.73
N ILE A 182 2.11 11.08 6.77
CA ILE A 182 2.89 10.03 7.45
C ILE A 182 1.97 9.02 8.11
N ASP A 183 0.89 9.45 8.75
CA ASP A 183 -0.12 8.56 9.35
C ASP A 183 -0.75 7.65 8.29
N PHE A 184 -1.09 8.19 7.12
CA PHE A 184 -1.55 7.42 5.98
C PHE A 184 -0.56 6.32 5.57
N HIS A 185 0.72 6.65 5.40
CA HIS A 185 1.74 5.64 5.05
C HIS A 185 1.95 4.60 6.14
N MET A 186 1.83 4.96 7.42
CA MET A 186 1.85 3.99 8.52
C MET A 186 0.62 3.08 8.50
N TRP A 187 -0.55 3.63 8.18
CA TRP A 187 -1.80 2.89 8.09
C TRP A 187 -1.80 1.87 6.94
N LEU A 188 -1.15 2.17 5.83
CA LEU A 188 -0.97 1.26 4.70
C LEU A 188 -0.21 -0.03 5.05
N GLN A 189 0.49 -0.10 6.20
CA GLN A 189 1.26 -1.25 6.67
C GLN A 189 0.51 -2.11 7.68
#